data_da23e97dc78d7097b8aa90d6c6f99e34
#
_entry.id   da23e97dc78d7097b8aa90d6c6f99e34
#
_cell.length_a   1.000
_cell.length_b   1.000
_cell.length_c   1.000
_cell.angle_alpha   90.00
_cell.angle_beta   90.00
_cell.angle_gamma   90.00
#
_symmetry.space_group_name_H-M   'P 1'
#
loop_
_entity.id
_entity.type
_entity.pdbx_description
1 polymer ?
#
loop_
_entity_poly.entity_id
_entity_poly.type
_entity_poly.pdbx_seq_one_letter_code
_entity_poly.pdbx_strand_id
1 'polypeptide(L)'
;PMPLAPRAMPPVLSSVGNPVLASRGLGEVFMSDVYEGLPQAKRGTLKQIRVVQVFPKTTRDSDNPRIGVAGEENTRAVLGVTPIEADGSARFLVPVGKALLFQALDGDGFAYRTMRSSTSLMPGERVSCVGCHENKMAVSAAALKVVAAMRRPAAELTPTPESGRPYGFVENIQ
;
A
#
# COMPACT_ATOMS: atom_id res chain seq x y z
N PRO A 1 11.71 -28.43 -16.87
CA PRO A 1 10.66 -28.47 -17.91
C PRO A 1 9.53 -29.40 -17.45
N MET A 2 8.29 -28.96 -17.63
CA MET A 2 7.12 -29.80 -17.34
C MET A 2 6.48 -30.23 -18.67
N PRO A 3 6.10 -31.51 -18.81
CA PRO A 3 5.45 -31.96 -20.03
C PRO A 3 4.09 -31.29 -20.21
N LEU A 4 3.77 -30.89 -21.45
CA LEU A 4 2.44 -30.46 -21.83
C LEU A 4 1.55 -31.71 -21.93
N ALA A 5 0.91 -32.07 -20.84
CA ALA A 5 -0.01 -33.19 -20.77
C ALA A 5 -1.30 -32.76 -20.04
N PRO A 6 -2.44 -33.38 -20.37
CA PRO A 6 -3.65 -33.14 -19.60
C PRO A 6 -3.43 -33.45 -18.12
N ARG A 7 -3.92 -32.58 -17.26
CA ARG A 7 -3.86 -32.75 -15.80
C ARG A 7 -5.26 -32.75 -15.24
N ALA A 8 -5.41 -33.40 -14.09
CA ALA A 8 -6.62 -33.23 -13.32
C ALA A 8 -6.82 -31.75 -12.98
N MET A 9 -8.03 -31.26 -13.18
CA MET A 9 -8.37 -29.88 -12.80
C MET A 9 -8.21 -29.74 -11.29
N PRO A 10 -7.46 -28.75 -10.80
CA PRO A 10 -7.34 -28.52 -9.38
C PRO A 10 -8.73 -28.19 -8.79
N PRO A 11 -8.96 -28.48 -7.50
CA PRO A 11 -10.22 -28.13 -6.85
C PRO A 11 -10.46 -26.63 -6.89
N VAL A 12 -11.69 -26.23 -7.17
CA VAL A 12 -12.11 -24.84 -7.08
C VAL A 12 -12.24 -24.48 -5.60
N LEU A 13 -11.37 -23.58 -5.13
CA LEU A 13 -11.44 -23.07 -3.77
C LEU A 13 -12.46 -21.92 -3.70
N SER A 14 -13.19 -21.85 -2.59
CA SER A 14 -14.08 -20.72 -2.32
C SER A 14 -13.25 -19.43 -2.23
N SER A 15 -13.80 -18.33 -2.74
CA SER A 15 -13.20 -17.03 -2.52
C SER A 15 -13.19 -16.68 -1.03
N VAL A 16 -12.04 -16.33 -0.49
CA VAL A 16 -11.89 -15.84 0.89
C VAL A 16 -12.00 -14.29 0.97
N GLY A 17 -12.25 -13.65 -0.17
CA GLY A 17 -12.40 -12.19 -0.25
C GLY A 17 -13.75 -11.73 0.33
N ASN A 18 -13.78 -10.48 0.78
CA ASN A 18 -15.01 -9.84 1.25
C ASN A 18 -15.87 -9.42 0.03
N PRO A 19 -17.07 -10.01 -0.17
CA PRO A 19 -17.90 -9.73 -1.35
C PRO A 19 -18.44 -8.30 -1.39
N VAL A 20 -18.65 -7.67 -0.22
CA VAL A 20 -19.10 -6.27 -0.13
C VAL A 20 -17.99 -5.31 -0.59
N LEU A 21 -16.75 -5.56 -0.20
CA LEU A 21 -15.61 -4.77 -0.69
C LEU A 21 -15.36 -5.04 -2.17
N ALA A 22 -15.50 -6.30 -2.60
CA ALA A 22 -15.35 -6.67 -4.00
C ALA A 22 -16.33 -5.92 -4.92
N SER A 23 -17.62 -5.82 -4.54
CA SER A 23 -18.62 -5.08 -5.31
C SER A 23 -18.36 -3.57 -5.37
N ARG A 24 -17.60 -3.03 -4.42
CA ARG A 24 -17.18 -1.62 -4.38
C ARG A 24 -15.85 -1.38 -5.10
N GLY A 25 -15.20 -2.41 -5.65
CA GLY A 25 -13.86 -2.30 -6.23
C GLY A 25 -12.78 -1.97 -5.20
N LEU A 26 -12.95 -2.44 -3.96
CA LEU A 26 -12.06 -2.17 -2.84
C LEU A 26 -11.41 -3.46 -2.31
N GLY A 27 -10.22 -3.29 -1.75
CA GLY A 27 -9.53 -4.23 -0.90
C GLY A 27 -9.17 -3.58 0.43
N GLU A 28 -8.70 -4.37 1.37
CA GLU A 28 -8.34 -3.93 2.72
C GLU A 28 -6.86 -4.15 2.99
N VAL A 29 -6.20 -3.14 3.50
CA VAL A 29 -4.82 -3.23 4.00
C VAL A 29 -4.84 -3.14 5.52
N PHE A 30 -4.10 -4.04 6.15
CA PHE A 30 -3.90 -4.09 7.58
C PHE A 30 -2.39 -4.07 7.89
N MET A 31 -1.98 -3.19 8.81
CA MET A 31 -0.62 -3.12 9.35
C MET A 31 -0.65 -3.30 10.85
N SER A 32 0.13 -4.25 11.36
CA SER A 32 0.18 -4.53 12.80
C SER A 32 0.88 -3.43 13.58
N ASP A 33 1.99 -2.91 13.06
CA ASP A 33 2.78 -1.85 13.68
C ASP A 33 3.68 -1.15 12.66
N VAL A 34 3.35 0.07 12.24
CA VAL A 34 4.14 0.82 11.24
C VAL A 34 5.59 1.07 11.68
N TYR A 35 5.88 1.02 12.99
CA TYR A 35 7.22 1.22 13.54
C TYR A 35 8.12 -0.02 13.39
N GLU A 36 7.56 -1.19 13.10
CA GLU A 36 8.34 -2.40 12.87
C GLU A 36 9.25 -2.22 11.67
N GLY A 37 10.55 -2.44 11.89
CA GLY A 37 11.60 -2.18 10.90
C GLY A 37 12.03 -0.73 10.77
N LEU A 38 11.53 0.18 11.63
CA LEU A 38 11.91 1.57 11.69
C LEU A 38 12.50 1.93 13.08
N PRO A 39 13.65 1.36 13.49
CA PRO A 39 14.18 1.51 14.84
C PRO A 39 14.52 2.96 15.24
N GLN A 40 14.72 3.83 14.25
CA GLN A 40 15.02 5.24 14.48
C GLN A 40 13.77 6.11 14.64
N ALA A 41 12.58 5.58 14.28
CA ALA A 41 11.33 6.31 14.42
C ALA A 41 10.83 6.23 15.88
N LYS A 42 10.79 7.36 16.56
CA LYS A 42 10.21 7.43 17.91
C LYS A 42 8.71 7.17 17.84
N ARG A 43 8.19 6.29 18.71
CA ARG A 43 6.74 6.03 18.77
C ARG A 43 5.95 7.32 19.02
N GLY A 44 4.84 7.44 18.31
CA GLY A 44 3.99 8.63 18.34
C GLY A 44 4.39 9.73 17.36
N THR A 45 5.50 9.62 16.63
CA THR A 45 5.88 10.60 15.59
C THR A 45 5.14 10.39 14.29
N LEU A 46 4.90 9.14 13.89
CA LEU A 46 4.15 8.81 12.69
C LEU A 46 2.65 8.93 12.95
N LYS A 47 1.94 9.67 12.11
CA LYS A 47 0.52 10.01 12.29
C LYS A 47 -0.37 9.44 11.23
N GLN A 48 0.12 9.30 10.02
CA GLN A 48 -0.70 8.89 8.87
C GLN A 48 0.08 7.98 7.91
N ILE A 49 -0.66 7.18 7.16
CA ILE A 49 -0.17 6.51 5.95
C ILE A 49 -0.76 7.24 4.75
N ARG A 50 0.10 7.71 3.85
CA ARG A 50 -0.30 8.19 2.53
C ARG A 50 -0.29 7.01 1.56
N VAL A 51 -1.37 6.86 0.82
CA VAL A 51 -1.51 5.86 -0.23
C VAL A 51 -1.28 6.53 -1.58
N VAL A 52 -0.35 5.97 -2.35
CA VAL A 52 0.07 6.52 -3.64
C VAL A 52 -0.10 5.44 -4.71
N GLN A 53 -0.76 5.79 -5.79
CA GLN A 53 -0.84 4.97 -6.99
C GLN A 53 0.40 5.18 -7.84
N VAL A 54 0.94 4.09 -8.38
CA VAL A 54 2.00 4.09 -9.39
C VAL A 54 1.36 3.76 -10.73
N PHE A 55 1.55 4.63 -11.72
CA PHE A 55 1.03 4.39 -13.07
C PHE A 55 2.06 3.63 -13.90
N PRO A 56 1.66 2.60 -14.64
CA PRO A 56 2.56 1.97 -15.59
C PRO A 56 2.91 2.92 -16.72
N LYS A 57 4.12 2.84 -17.25
CA LYS A 57 4.45 3.48 -18.51
C LYS A 57 3.74 2.75 -19.65
N THR A 58 3.18 3.52 -20.55
CA THR A 58 2.48 3.01 -21.75
C THR A 58 3.37 3.01 -22.98
N THR A 59 4.60 3.51 -22.85
CA THR A 59 5.63 3.51 -23.88
C THR A 59 6.37 2.18 -23.92
N ARG A 60 6.97 1.86 -25.06
CA ARG A 60 7.71 0.61 -25.26
C ARG A 60 8.91 0.47 -24.33
N ASP A 61 9.63 1.58 -24.14
CA ASP A 61 10.89 1.58 -23.39
C ASP A 61 10.67 2.16 -22.00
N SER A 62 11.28 1.56 -20.96
CA SER A 62 11.10 1.93 -19.56
C SER A 62 11.64 3.32 -19.23
N ASP A 63 12.60 3.82 -20.00
CA ASP A 63 13.21 5.13 -19.86
C ASP A 63 12.54 6.21 -20.72
N ASN A 64 11.43 5.93 -21.37
CA ASN A 64 10.70 6.88 -22.19
C ASN A 64 9.23 7.04 -21.70
N PRO A 65 8.79 8.22 -21.25
CA PRO A 65 9.64 9.38 -20.93
C PRO A 65 10.56 9.09 -19.74
N ARG A 66 11.72 9.75 -19.70
CA ARG A 66 12.61 9.66 -18.55
C ARG A 66 11.98 10.37 -17.34
N ILE A 67 11.84 9.64 -16.23
CA ILE A 67 11.31 10.15 -14.97
C ILE A 67 12.25 9.72 -13.84
N GLY A 68 12.59 10.66 -12.96
CA GLY A 68 13.53 10.43 -11.88
C GLY A 68 15.00 10.40 -12.33
N VAL A 69 15.91 10.26 -11.36
CA VAL A 69 17.36 10.29 -11.60
C VAL A 69 17.80 9.11 -12.48
N ALA A 70 17.26 7.93 -12.23
CA ALA A 70 17.55 6.72 -13.03
C ALA A 70 16.88 6.72 -14.41
N GLY A 71 15.90 7.59 -14.64
CA GLY A 71 15.16 7.66 -15.89
C GLY A 71 14.05 6.62 -16.05
N GLU A 72 13.94 5.66 -15.15
CA GLU A 72 13.01 4.52 -15.26
C GLU A 72 11.84 4.56 -14.25
N GLU A 73 11.72 5.65 -13.49
CA GLU A 73 10.61 5.79 -12.53
C GLU A 73 9.28 6.02 -13.24
N ASN A 74 8.20 5.67 -12.54
CA ASN A 74 6.84 5.81 -13.03
C ASN A 74 6.16 7.03 -12.40
N THR A 75 5.22 7.61 -13.12
CA THR A 75 4.34 8.67 -12.62
C THR A 75 3.54 8.16 -11.42
N ARG A 76 3.31 9.03 -10.45
CA ARG A 76 2.62 8.72 -9.20
C ARG A 76 1.49 9.71 -8.95
N ALA A 77 0.43 9.25 -8.27
CA ALA A 77 -0.63 10.13 -7.77
C ALA A 77 -1.00 9.74 -6.34
N VAL A 78 -1.21 10.73 -5.50
CA VAL A 78 -1.73 10.53 -4.14
C VAL A 78 -3.21 10.15 -4.24
N LEU A 79 -3.61 9.07 -3.56
CA LEU A 79 -5.01 8.67 -3.45
C LEU A 79 -5.67 9.22 -2.19
N GLY A 80 -4.89 9.47 -1.16
CA GLY A 80 -5.34 10.00 0.11
C GLY A 80 -4.46 9.52 1.27
N VAL A 81 -4.91 9.83 2.47
CA VAL A 81 -4.23 9.47 3.72
C VAL A 81 -5.18 8.72 4.64
N THR A 82 -4.61 7.95 5.57
CA THR A 82 -5.33 7.24 6.61
C THR A 82 -4.58 7.36 7.95
N PRO A 83 -5.28 7.41 9.10
CA PRO A 83 -4.61 7.54 10.38
C PRO A 83 -3.86 6.28 10.79
N ILE A 84 -2.79 6.47 11.56
CA ILE A 84 -2.09 5.45 12.34
C ILE A 84 -2.62 5.52 13.77
N GLU A 85 -2.97 4.37 14.35
CA GLU A 85 -3.42 4.28 15.73
C GLU A 85 -2.26 4.54 16.72
N ALA A 86 -2.60 4.83 17.96
CA ALA A 86 -1.61 5.13 19.02
C ALA A 86 -0.62 3.97 19.25
N ASP A 87 -1.04 2.73 19.02
CA ASP A 87 -0.21 1.54 19.12
C ASP A 87 0.65 1.27 17.86
N GLY A 88 0.52 2.11 16.83
CA GLY A 88 1.23 1.98 15.56
C GLY A 88 0.49 1.16 14.52
N SER A 89 -0.66 0.59 14.85
CA SER A 89 -1.43 -0.17 13.87
C SER A 89 -2.21 0.71 12.91
N ALA A 90 -2.53 0.19 11.72
CA ALA A 90 -3.38 0.85 10.75
C ALA A 90 -4.24 -0.16 9.99
N ARG A 91 -5.49 0.22 9.65
CA ARG A 91 -6.40 -0.60 8.86
C ARG A 91 -7.25 0.30 7.98
N PHE A 92 -7.18 0.09 6.66
CA PHE A 92 -7.79 1.00 5.71
C PHE A 92 -8.17 0.31 4.40
N LEU A 93 -9.07 0.94 3.66
CA LEU A 93 -9.53 0.48 2.36
C LEU A 93 -8.74 1.15 1.24
N VAL A 94 -8.47 0.39 0.17
CA VAL A 94 -7.77 0.89 -1.02
C VAL A 94 -8.47 0.41 -2.29
N PRO A 95 -8.38 1.18 -3.40
CA PRO A 95 -8.89 0.72 -4.68
C PRO A 95 -8.06 -0.46 -5.20
N VAL A 96 -8.74 -1.42 -5.83
CA VAL A 96 -8.10 -2.64 -6.38
C VAL A 96 -7.61 -2.46 -7.82
N GLY A 97 -6.79 -3.41 -8.29
CA GLY A 97 -6.28 -3.40 -9.65
C GLY A 97 -5.30 -2.26 -9.96
N LYS A 98 -4.74 -1.64 -8.93
CA LYS A 98 -3.76 -0.56 -9.03
C LYS A 98 -2.48 -0.95 -8.33
N ALA A 99 -1.33 -0.56 -8.89
CA ALA A 99 -0.07 -0.65 -8.18
C ALA A 99 -0.01 0.47 -7.13
N LEU A 100 0.13 0.11 -5.87
CA LEU A 100 0.10 1.01 -4.73
C LEU A 100 1.41 0.97 -3.97
N LEU A 101 1.86 2.11 -3.47
CA LEU A 101 2.92 2.21 -2.47
C LEU A 101 2.43 3.05 -1.29
N PHE A 102 3.05 2.85 -0.15
CA PHE A 102 2.70 3.51 1.10
C PHE A 102 3.84 4.38 1.60
N GLN A 103 3.47 5.53 2.20
CA GLN A 103 4.40 6.43 2.87
C GLN A 103 3.92 6.64 4.30
N ALA A 104 4.80 6.40 5.27
CA ALA A 104 4.54 6.75 6.66
C ALA A 104 4.87 8.23 6.86
N LEU A 105 3.89 9.02 7.29
CA LEU A 105 3.99 10.46 7.47
C LEU A 105 4.10 10.83 8.95
N ASP A 106 4.89 11.86 9.22
CA ASP A 106 4.94 12.52 10.52
C ASP A 106 3.76 13.49 10.75
N GLY A 107 3.81 14.25 11.84
CA GLY A 107 2.76 15.22 12.20
C GLY A 107 2.66 16.42 11.24
N ASP A 108 3.72 16.74 10.52
CA ASP A 108 3.79 17.85 9.56
C ASP A 108 3.48 17.38 8.12
N GLY A 109 3.22 16.08 7.95
CA GLY A 109 2.89 15.49 6.64
C GLY A 109 4.09 15.11 5.79
N PHE A 110 5.31 15.18 6.34
CA PHE A 110 6.50 14.70 5.64
C PHE A 110 6.62 13.18 5.70
N ALA A 111 7.08 12.61 4.59
CA ALA A 111 7.30 11.17 4.50
C ALA A 111 8.57 10.75 5.24
N TYR A 112 8.41 10.14 6.41
CA TYR A 112 9.51 9.54 7.16
C TYR A 112 10.09 8.33 6.43
N ARG A 113 9.22 7.53 5.84
CA ARG A 113 9.59 6.36 5.05
C ARG A 113 8.66 6.18 3.87
N THR A 114 9.24 5.88 2.72
CA THR A 114 8.52 5.51 1.49
C THR A 114 8.81 4.06 1.14
N MET A 115 7.76 3.30 0.83
CA MET A 115 7.87 1.96 0.29
C MET A 115 8.58 2.02 -1.07
N ARG A 116 9.57 1.14 -1.29
CA ARG A 116 10.34 1.10 -2.55
C ARG A 116 9.77 0.17 -3.61
N SER A 117 8.94 -0.77 -3.19
CA SER A 117 8.17 -1.66 -4.05
C SER A 117 6.74 -1.18 -4.16
N SER A 118 5.93 -1.86 -4.95
CA SER A 118 4.49 -1.67 -4.97
C SER A 118 3.76 -2.98 -4.65
N THR A 119 2.54 -2.86 -4.19
CA THR A 119 1.61 -3.97 -4.02
C THR A 119 0.32 -3.69 -4.78
N SER A 120 -0.46 -4.71 -5.05
CA SER A 120 -1.79 -4.59 -5.63
C SER A 120 -2.73 -5.55 -4.91
N LEU A 121 -4.01 -5.21 -4.88
CA LEU A 121 -5.03 -6.04 -4.26
C LEU A 121 -6.07 -6.45 -5.30
N MET A 122 -6.59 -7.68 -5.13
CA MET A 122 -7.75 -8.17 -5.84
C MET A 122 -9.04 -7.67 -5.17
N PRO A 123 -10.18 -7.67 -5.89
CA PRO A 123 -11.46 -7.27 -5.30
C PRO A 123 -11.80 -8.07 -4.04
N GLY A 124 -12.02 -7.36 -2.93
CA GLY A 124 -12.34 -7.96 -1.64
C GLY A 124 -11.17 -8.58 -0.89
N GLU A 125 -9.96 -8.54 -1.44
CA GLU A 125 -8.77 -9.10 -0.81
C GLU A 125 -8.36 -8.29 0.43
N ARG A 126 -7.81 -9.01 1.43
CA ARG A 126 -7.12 -8.40 2.56
C ARG A 126 -5.64 -8.72 2.49
N VAL A 127 -4.82 -7.68 2.48
CA VAL A 127 -3.36 -7.78 2.58
C VAL A 127 -2.93 -7.35 3.98
N SER A 128 -2.08 -8.17 4.61
CA SER A 128 -1.52 -7.88 5.94
C SER A 128 -0.03 -7.60 5.83
N CYS A 129 0.41 -6.53 6.47
CA CYS A 129 1.82 -6.18 6.66
C CYS A 129 2.12 -6.16 8.16
N VAL A 130 3.30 -6.63 8.55
CA VAL A 130 3.74 -6.51 9.95
C VAL A 130 4.11 -5.06 10.23
N GLY A 131 4.93 -4.45 9.38
CA GLY A 131 5.35 -3.06 9.48
C GLY A 131 5.83 -2.47 8.17
N CYS A 132 6.43 -1.27 8.24
CA CYS A 132 6.92 -0.58 7.04
C CYS A 132 8.19 -1.21 6.45
N HIS A 133 8.96 -1.96 7.24
CA HIS A 133 10.18 -2.62 6.76
C HIS A 133 10.50 -3.87 7.61
N GLU A 134 9.62 -4.85 7.57
CA GLU A 134 9.81 -6.08 8.33
C GLU A 134 11.05 -6.88 7.88
N ASN A 135 11.65 -7.58 8.83
CA ASN A 135 12.73 -8.52 8.54
C ASN A 135 12.14 -9.82 7.98
N LYS A 136 12.46 -10.12 6.73
CA LYS A 136 11.98 -11.35 6.04
C LYS A 136 12.52 -12.65 6.64
N MET A 137 13.57 -12.58 7.46
CA MET A 137 14.22 -13.73 8.09
C MET A 137 13.75 -13.97 9.54
N ALA A 138 12.83 -13.17 10.04
CA ALA A 138 12.34 -13.28 11.41
C ALA A 138 10.82 -13.04 11.46
N VAL A 139 10.16 -13.72 12.42
CA VAL A 139 8.76 -13.44 12.74
C VAL A 139 8.71 -12.30 13.74
N SER A 140 8.01 -11.24 13.41
CA SER A 140 7.84 -10.13 14.35
C SER A 140 6.85 -10.46 15.46
N ALA A 141 7.17 -10.08 16.70
CA ALA A 141 6.27 -10.16 17.84
C ALA A 141 5.01 -9.28 17.67
N ALA A 142 5.07 -8.24 16.83
CA ALA A 142 3.93 -7.38 16.53
C ALA A 142 2.79 -8.14 15.83
N ALA A 143 3.11 -9.19 15.07
CA ALA A 143 2.12 -10.04 14.39
C ALA A 143 1.19 -10.82 15.33
N LEU A 144 1.57 -10.97 16.59
CA LEU A 144 0.85 -11.78 17.60
C LEU A 144 -0.08 -10.96 18.50
N LYS A 145 -0.17 -9.65 18.32
CA LYS A 145 -0.95 -8.75 19.18
C LYS A 145 -2.31 -8.41 18.58
N VAL A 146 -3.34 -8.37 19.43
CA VAL A 146 -4.61 -7.74 19.09
C VAL A 146 -4.43 -6.23 19.18
N VAL A 147 -4.46 -5.56 18.04
CA VAL A 147 -4.12 -4.14 17.90
C VAL A 147 -5.36 -3.25 17.76
N ALA A 148 -5.19 -1.95 18.02
CA ALA A 148 -6.30 -0.98 18.06
C ALA A 148 -7.04 -0.89 16.71
N ALA A 149 -6.33 -0.95 15.59
CA ALA A 149 -6.93 -0.89 14.26
C ALA A 149 -7.92 -2.03 13.97
N MET A 150 -7.81 -3.17 14.65
CA MET A 150 -8.75 -4.29 14.49
C MET A 150 -10.07 -4.09 15.25
N ARG A 151 -10.13 -3.12 16.17
CA ARG A 151 -11.30 -2.84 16.99
C ARG A 151 -12.31 -1.90 16.33
N ARG A 152 -12.00 -1.38 15.17
CA ARG A 152 -12.86 -0.50 14.38
C ARG A 152 -12.98 -1.00 12.93
N PRO A 153 -13.97 -0.53 12.16
CA PRO A 153 -14.00 -0.75 10.73
C PRO A 153 -12.74 -0.18 10.05
N ALA A 154 -12.37 -0.76 8.89
CA ALA A 154 -11.30 -0.22 8.07
C ALA A 154 -11.62 1.22 7.66
N ALA A 155 -10.66 2.13 7.80
CA ALA A 155 -10.85 3.52 7.44
C ALA A 155 -10.93 3.69 5.92
N GLU A 156 -11.80 4.57 5.45
CA GLU A 156 -11.74 5.10 4.09
C GLU A 156 -10.51 6.02 3.97
N LEU A 157 -9.97 6.19 2.77
CA LEU A 157 -8.93 7.18 2.54
C LEU A 157 -9.54 8.59 2.60
N THR A 158 -8.90 9.46 3.36
CA THR A 158 -9.23 10.90 3.35
C THR A 158 -8.47 11.55 2.20
N PRO A 159 -9.16 12.13 1.20
CA PRO A 159 -8.51 12.86 0.14
C PRO A 159 -7.69 14.05 0.67
N THR A 160 -6.57 14.32 0.02
CA THR A 160 -5.77 15.53 0.24
C THR A 160 -5.91 16.46 -0.98
N PRO A 161 -5.47 17.71 -0.94
CA PRO A 161 -5.54 18.62 -2.09
C PRO A 161 -4.88 18.06 -3.36
N GLU A 162 -3.87 17.19 -3.19
CA GLU A 162 -3.14 16.53 -4.30
C GLU A 162 -3.81 15.23 -4.76
N SER A 163 -4.89 14.79 -4.11
CA SER A 163 -5.48 13.49 -4.39
C SER A 163 -6.12 13.43 -5.78
N GLY A 164 -5.88 12.31 -6.45
CA GLY A 164 -6.47 12.01 -7.76
C GLY A 164 -5.78 12.64 -8.95
N ARG A 165 -4.75 13.46 -8.76
CA ARG A 165 -3.98 14.07 -9.84
C ARG A 165 -2.57 13.50 -9.90
N PRO A 166 -2.10 13.03 -11.06
CA PRO A 166 -0.67 12.76 -11.26
C PRO A 166 0.11 14.07 -11.11
N TYR A 167 1.27 14.00 -10.47
CA TYR A 167 2.18 15.15 -10.45
C TYR A 167 2.75 15.37 -11.85
N GLY A 168 2.48 16.51 -12.44
CA GLY A 168 3.05 16.99 -13.69
C GLY A 168 3.97 18.19 -13.44
N PHE A 169 5.12 18.23 -14.10
CA PHE A 169 6.08 19.34 -13.93
C PHE A 169 5.44 20.68 -14.29
N VAL A 170 4.76 20.75 -15.43
CA VAL A 170 4.15 21.99 -15.94
C VAL A 170 3.02 22.47 -15.02
N GLU A 171 2.22 21.57 -14.48
CA GLU A 171 1.04 21.93 -13.67
C GLU A 171 1.37 22.22 -12.20
N ASN A 172 2.45 21.64 -11.68
CA ASN A 172 2.72 21.66 -10.25
C ASN A 172 4.03 22.38 -9.86
N ILE A 173 4.93 22.62 -10.81
CA ILE A 173 6.27 23.14 -10.53
C ILE A 173 6.58 24.42 -11.33
N GLN A 174 6.01 24.57 -12.50
CA GLN A 174 6.08 25.73 -13.35
C GLN A 174 4.86 26.64 -13.15
#